data_0672b5a3cfbf020845197079b1b19233
#
_entry.id   0672b5a3cfbf020845197079b1b19233
#
_cell.length_a   1.000
_cell.length_b   1.000
_cell.length_c   1.000
_cell.angle_alpha   90.00
_cell.angle_beta   90.00
_cell.angle_gamma   90.00
#
_symmetry.space_group_name_H-M   'P 1'
#
loop_
_entity.id
_entity.type
_entity.pdbx_description
1 polymer ?
#
loop_
_entity_poly.entity_id
_entity_poly.type
_entity_poly.pdbx_seq_one_letter_code
_entity_poly.pdbx_strand_id
1 'polypeptide(L)'
;MEKFGKVIVKLRIPILILSFLLLIPSAIGYVNTRVNYDILYYLPDEIETMQGQDILMKDFNKGAYAMVVVQDMDTKSTDRLIKKVENVDHVAQVISYTGIVGEDVPSEIVPSKFRKYFENDSTDTTLFAIFFDNTTSSDDTMNAITQIRKETEGQA
;
A
#
# COMPACT_ATOMS: atom_id res chain seq x y z
N MET A 1 44.29 29.38 18.58
CA MET A 1 43.84 27.98 18.53
C MET A 1 44.02 27.21 19.84
N GLU A 2 45.07 27.39 20.57
CA GLU A 2 45.31 26.70 21.87
C GLU A 2 44.24 26.97 22.95
N LYS A 3 43.70 28.22 23.05
CA LYS A 3 42.68 28.55 24.03
C LYS A 3 41.36 27.81 23.77
N PHE A 4 40.99 27.62 22.50
CA PHE A 4 39.79 26.88 22.11
C PHE A 4 39.91 25.38 22.46
N GLY A 5 41.07 24.76 22.19
CA GLY A 5 41.32 23.37 22.56
C GLY A 5 41.26 23.11 24.07
N LYS A 6 41.82 24.03 24.88
CA LYS A 6 41.75 23.95 26.35
C LYS A 6 40.31 24.05 26.89
N VAL A 7 39.46 24.86 26.28
CA VAL A 7 38.05 24.97 26.64
C VAL A 7 37.29 23.68 26.34
N ILE A 8 37.51 23.09 25.15
CA ILE A 8 36.85 21.80 24.76
C ILE A 8 37.26 20.70 25.74
N VAL A 9 38.55 20.58 26.05
CA VAL A 9 39.03 19.56 27.00
C VAL A 9 38.45 19.75 28.40
N LYS A 10 38.29 21.01 28.85
CA LYS A 10 37.67 21.33 30.14
C LYS A 10 36.16 21.00 30.17
N LEU A 11 35.48 21.20 29.02
CA LEU A 11 34.05 20.95 28.88
C LEU A 11 33.71 19.55 28.35
N ARG A 12 34.67 18.62 28.31
CA ARG A 12 34.47 17.28 27.74
C ARG A 12 33.27 16.51 28.32
N ILE A 13 33.11 16.56 29.66
CA ILE A 13 32.00 15.85 30.33
C ILE A 13 30.64 16.51 30.03
N PRO A 14 30.44 17.84 30.19
CA PRO A 14 29.22 18.52 29.78
C PRO A 14 28.84 18.31 28.31
N ILE A 15 29.81 18.32 27.40
CA ILE A 15 29.59 18.08 25.96
C ILE A 15 29.08 16.65 25.73
N LEU A 16 29.68 15.68 26.40
CA LEU A 16 29.27 14.27 26.30
C LEU A 16 27.85 14.08 26.81
N ILE A 17 27.51 14.65 27.97
CA ILE A 17 26.16 14.59 28.55
C ILE A 17 25.16 15.25 27.60
N LEU A 18 25.46 16.43 27.06
CA LEU A 18 24.63 17.12 26.09
C LEU A 18 24.40 16.30 24.82
N SER A 19 25.46 15.65 24.29
CA SER A 19 25.36 14.78 23.14
C SER A 19 24.39 13.60 23.38
N PHE A 20 24.49 12.93 24.52
CA PHE A 20 23.56 11.87 24.90
C PHE A 20 22.14 12.38 25.08
N LEU A 21 21.96 13.55 25.66
CA LEU A 21 20.64 14.17 25.85
C LEU A 21 19.99 14.52 24.53
N LEU A 22 20.75 14.95 23.51
CA LEU A 22 20.28 15.25 22.17
C LEU A 22 19.96 13.98 21.35
N LEU A 23 20.48 12.81 21.70
CA LEU A 23 20.12 11.55 21.05
C LEU A 23 18.64 11.19 21.26
N ILE A 24 18.07 11.54 22.42
CA ILE A 24 16.65 11.24 22.73
C ILE A 24 15.70 11.93 21.73
N PRO A 25 15.73 13.26 21.58
CA PRO A 25 14.86 13.93 20.61
C PRO A 25 15.18 13.55 19.16
N SER A 26 16.44 13.25 18.86
CA SER A 26 16.84 12.75 17.54
C SER A 26 16.22 11.38 17.22
N ALA A 27 16.22 10.46 18.17
CA ALA A 27 15.59 9.16 18.01
C ALA A 27 14.07 9.28 17.81
N ILE A 28 13.42 10.14 18.61
CA ILE A 28 11.98 10.43 18.47
C ILE A 28 11.70 11.05 17.08
N GLY A 29 12.51 12.01 16.65
CA GLY A 29 12.40 12.64 15.33
C GLY A 29 12.56 11.62 14.21
N TYR A 30 13.52 10.70 14.32
CA TYR A 30 13.73 9.66 13.32
C TYR A 30 12.52 8.73 13.14
N VAL A 31 11.94 8.26 14.25
CA VAL A 31 10.76 7.38 14.23
C VAL A 31 9.52 8.10 13.66
N ASN A 32 9.37 9.40 13.95
CA ASN A 32 8.23 10.19 13.50
C ASN A 32 8.43 10.81 12.10
N THR A 33 9.64 10.75 11.54
CA THR A 33 9.90 11.27 10.20
C THR A 33 9.40 10.28 9.16
N ARG A 34 8.47 10.73 8.32
CA ARG A 34 7.92 9.96 7.20
C ARG A 34 8.47 10.49 5.90
N VAL A 35 8.82 9.58 5.02
CA VAL A 35 9.20 9.92 3.65
C VAL A 35 7.95 9.73 2.79
N ASN A 36 7.48 10.81 2.20
CA ASN A 36 6.40 10.75 1.22
C ASN A 36 6.99 10.36 -0.14
N TYR A 37 6.66 9.17 -0.62
CA TYR A 37 7.09 8.65 -1.93
C TYR A 37 6.10 8.98 -3.04
N ASP A 38 5.02 9.69 -2.74
CA ASP A 38 4.03 10.08 -3.73
C ASP A 38 4.54 11.26 -4.57
N ILE A 39 4.91 10.96 -5.80
CA ILE A 39 5.41 11.96 -6.75
C ILE A 39 4.31 12.99 -7.06
N LEU A 40 3.04 12.56 -7.04
CA LEU A 40 1.91 13.42 -7.34
C LEU A 40 1.73 14.54 -6.31
N TYR A 41 2.14 14.32 -5.06
CA TYR A 41 2.10 15.33 -4.00
C TYR A 41 2.93 16.60 -4.32
N TYR A 42 3.93 16.48 -5.18
CA TYR A 42 4.80 17.60 -5.58
C TYR A 42 4.35 18.29 -6.86
N LEU A 43 3.28 17.82 -7.48
CA LEU A 43 2.75 18.42 -8.71
C LEU A 43 1.75 19.53 -8.39
N PRO A 44 1.67 20.61 -9.21
CA PRO A 44 0.64 21.61 -9.08
C PRO A 44 -0.77 21.04 -9.28
N ASP A 45 -1.73 21.51 -8.50
CA ASP A 45 -3.13 21.02 -8.54
C ASP A 45 -3.83 21.32 -9.88
N GLU A 46 -3.30 22.31 -10.64
CA GLU A 46 -3.89 22.77 -11.90
C GLU A 46 -3.67 21.82 -13.09
N ILE A 47 -2.74 20.86 -12.97
CA ILE A 47 -2.48 19.94 -14.09
C ILE A 47 -3.58 18.89 -14.22
N GLU A 48 -3.83 18.46 -15.47
CA GLU A 48 -4.90 17.49 -15.80
C GLU A 48 -4.78 16.16 -15.02
N THR A 49 -3.56 15.70 -14.74
CA THR A 49 -3.32 14.49 -13.96
C THR A 49 -3.87 14.61 -12.54
N MET A 50 -3.66 15.75 -11.89
CA MET A 50 -4.14 16.01 -10.53
C MET A 50 -5.67 16.15 -10.51
N GLN A 51 -6.22 16.84 -11.50
CA GLN A 51 -7.68 16.94 -11.67
C GLN A 51 -8.31 15.56 -11.90
N GLY A 52 -7.69 14.71 -12.72
CA GLY A 52 -8.12 13.34 -12.94
C GLY A 52 -8.08 12.48 -11.68
N GLN A 53 -7.02 12.61 -10.88
CA GLN A 53 -6.92 11.92 -9.58
C GLN A 53 -8.00 12.40 -8.60
N ASP A 54 -8.25 13.70 -8.55
CA ASP A 54 -9.30 14.30 -7.73
C ASP A 54 -10.68 13.75 -8.08
N ILE A 55 -10.99 13.62 -9.36
CA ILE A 55 -12.25 13.01 -9.84
C ILE A 55 -12.32 11.54 -9.40
N LEU A 56 -11.25 10.76 -9.59
CA LEU A 56 -11.21 9.36 -9.16
C LEU A 56 -11.44 9.21 -7.66
N MET A 57 -10.86 10.08 -6.85
CA MET A 57 -11.03 10.04 -5.40
C MET A 57 -12.39 10.55 -4.95
N LYS A 58 -12.85 11.70 -5.46
CA LYS A 58 -14.08 12.37 -4.98
C LYS A 58 -15.36 11.74 -5.52
N ASP A 59 -15.36 11.38 -6.80
CA ASP A 59 -16.57 10.88 -7.47
C ASP A 59 -16.67 9.35 -7.48
N PHE A 60 -15.51 8.66 -7.50
CA PHE A 60 -15.45 7.20 -7.57
C PHE A 60 -14.92 6.53 -6.32
N ASN A 61 -14.46 7.30 -5.32
CA ASN A 61 -13.82 6.78 -4.10
C ASN A 61 -12.66 5.83 -4.40
N LYS A 62 -11.85 6.14 -5.41
CA LYS A 62 -10.71 5.31 -5.87
C LYS A 62 -9.44 6.15 -5.92
N GLY A 63 -8.55 5.91 -4.96
CA GLY A 63 -7.25 6.56 -4.89
C GLY A 63 -6.14 5.64 -5.42
N ALA A 64 -5.52 4.85 -4.54
CA ALA A 64 -4.51 3.87 -4.92
C ALA A 64 -5.14 2.58 -5.46
N TYR A 65 -4.33 1.80 -6.17
CA TYR A 65 -4.71 0.44 -6.55
C TYR A 65 -3.54 -0.54 -6.36
N ALA A 66 -3.87 -1.80 -6.15
CA ALA A 66 -2.93 -2.90 -6.11
C ALA A 66 -3.45 -4.06 -6.96
N MET A 67 -2.53 -4.82 -7.55
CA MET A 67 -2.84 -6.06 -8.24
C MET A 67 -2.31 -7.24 -7.42
N VAL A 68 -3.14 -8.24 -7.23
CA VAL A 68 -2.80 -9.47 -6.51
C VAL A 68 -2.88 -10.63 -7.49
N VAL A 69 -1.80 -11.39 -7.55
CA VAL A 69 -1.71 -12.63 -8.32
C VAL A 69 -1.67 -13.78 -7.32
N VAL A 70 -2.59 -14.71 -7.49
CA VAL A 70 -2.69 -15.94 -6.69
C VAL A 70 -2.32 -17.10 -7.59
N GLN A 71 -1.49 -18.02 -7.10
CA GLN A 71 -1.05 -19.19 -7.83
C GLN A 71 -1.41 -20.46 -7.07
N ASP A 72 -1.76 -21.53 -7.82
CA ASP A 72 -2.06 -22.86 -7.28
C ASP A 72 -3.17 -22.86 -6.20
N MET A 73 -4.16 -21.96 -6.31
CA MET A 73 -5.28 -21.85 -5.39
C MET A 73 -6.61 -22.12 -6.09
N ASP A 74 -7.45 -22.96 -5.49
CA ASP A 74 -8.78 -23.25 -6.03
C ASP A 74 -9.71 -22.03 -5.96
N THR A 75 -10.68 -21.96 -6.87
CA THR A 75 -11.61 -20.81 -7.01
C THR A 75 -12.32 -20.48 -5.70
N LYS A 76 -12.75 -21.48 -4.93
CA LYS A 76 -13.44 -21.23 -3.65
C LYS A 76 -12.55 -20.62 -2.59
N SER A 77 -11.27 -20.99 -2.56
CA SER A 77 -10.28 -20.42 -1.64
C SER A 77 -9.92 -19.00 -2.07
N THR A 78 -9.78 -18.76 -3.38
CA THR A 78 -9.58 -17.44 -3.97
C THR A 78 -10.76 -16.51 -3.63
N ASP A 79 -12.01 -16.96 -3.77
CA ASP A 79 -13.19 -16.17 -3.41
C ASP A 79 -13.26 -15.86 -1.91
N ARG A 80 -12.87 -16.78 -1.06
CA ARG A 80 -12.78 -16.52 0.39
C ARG A 80 -11.71 -15.46 0.70
N LEU A 81 -10.57 -15.53 0.02
CA LEU A 81 -9.52 -14.51 0.14
C LEU A 81 -10.02 -13.15 -0.31
N ILE A 82 -10.67 -13.07 -1.47
CA ILE A 82 -11.27 -11.83 -2.00
C ILE A 82 -12.25 -11.24 -0.98
N LYS A 83 -13.16 -12.04 -0.43
CA LYS A 83 -14.10 -11.58 0.61
C LYS A 83 -13.41 -11.08 1.89
N LYS A 84 -12.29 -11.67 2.27
CA LYS A 84 -11.51 -11.17 3.41
C LYS A 84 -10.87 -9.81 3.07
N VAL A 85 -10.30 -9.68 1.86
CA VAL A 85 -9.69 -8.43 1.39
C VAL A 85 -10.72 -7.31 1.27
N GLU A 86 -11.93 -7.61 0.79
CA GLU A 86 -13.04 -6.64 0.72
C GLU A 86 -13.45 -6.08 2.09
N ASN A 87 -13.27 -6.86 3.16
CA ASN A 87 -13.57 -6.44 4.53
C ASN A 87 -12.42 -5.72 5.24
N VAL A 88 -11.29 -5.50 4.57
CA VAL A 88 -10.18 -4.71 5.13
C VAL A 88 -10.54 -3.21 5.07
N ASP A 89 -10.29 -2.51 6.15
CA ASP A 89 -10.52 -1.07 6.21
C ASP A 89 -9.76 -0.35 5.08
N HIS A 90 -10.36 0.69 4.52
CA HIS A 90 -9.82 1.49 3.41
C HIS A 90 -9.71 0.75 2.05
N VAL A 91 -10.24 -0.44 1.93
CA VAL A 91 -10.50 -1.08 0.62
C VAL A 91 -11.82 -0.56 0.07
N ALA A 92 -11.74 0.19 -1.03
CA ALA A 92 -12.92 0.76 -1.67
C ALA A 92 -13.66 -0.24 -2.56
N GLN A 93 -12.92 -1.08 -3.28
CA GLN A 93 -13.48 -2.08 -4.18
C GLN A 93 -12.43 -3.16 -4.53
N VAL A 94 -12.88 -4.39 -4.68
CA VAL A 94 -12.08 -5.45 -5.31
C VAL A 94 -12.72 -5.82 -6.65
N ILE A 95 -11.91 -5.90 -7.69
CA ILE A 95 -12.32 -6.34 -9.02
C ILE A 95 -11.68 -7.69 -9.29
N SER A 96 -12.51 -8.72 -9.34
CA SER A 96 -12.14 -10.10 -9.61
C SER A 96 -13.00 -10.69 -10.72
N TYR A 97 -12.57 -11.83 -11.25
CA TYR A 97 -13.35 -12.57 -12.25
C TYR A 97 -14.76 -12.90 -11.72
N THR A 98 -14.82 -13.54 -10.56
CA THR A 98 -16.08 -13.95 -9.92
C THR A 98 -16.94 -12.77 -9.50
N GLY A 99 -16.32 -11.65 -9.09
CA GLY A 99 -17.03 -10.41 -8.75
C GLY A 99 -17.72 -9.73 -9.94
N ILE A 100 -17.18 -9.91 -11.17
CA ILE A 100 -17.78 -9.33 -12.40
C ILE A 100 -18.79 -10.29 -13.02
N VAL A 101 -18.45 -11.56 -13.10
CA VAL A 101 -19.26 -12.58 -13.82
C VAL A 101 -20.36 -13.14 -12.93
N GLY A 102 -20.10 -13.24 -11.62
CA GLY A 102 -20.95 -13.91 -10.64
C GLY A 102 -20.41 -15.30 -10.25
N GLU A 103 -20.54 -15.64 -8.99
CA GLU A 103 -20.03 -16.91 -8.41
C GLU A 103 -20.70 -18.17 -9.03
N ASP A 104 -21.94 -18.03 -9.49
CA ASP A 104 -22.74 -19.15 -10.01
C ASP A 104 -22.64 -19.32 -11.54
N VAL A 105 -21.88 -18.50 -12.22
CA VAL A 105 -21.75 -18.55 -13.69
C VAL A 105 -20.64 -19.51 -14.09
N PRO A 106 -20.97 -20.61 -14.80
CA PRO A 106 -19.97 -21.56 -15.29
C PRO A 106 -18.95 -20.87 -16.21
N SER A 107 -17.66 -21.15 -16.01
CA SER A 107 -16.57 -20.54 -16.77
C SER A 107 -16.64 -20.80 -18.27
N GLU A 108 -17.32 -21.88 -18.69
CA GLU A 108 -17.51 -22.29 -20.09
C GLU A 108 -18.41 -21.33 -20.88
N ILE A 109 -19.30 -20.61 -20.19
CA ILE A 109 -20.23 -19.64 -20.82
C ILE A 109 -19.54 -18.31 -21.08
N VAL A 110 -18.46 -18.02 -20.32
CA VAL A 110 -17.75 -16.74 -20.41
C VAL A 110 -16.75 -16.77 -21.59
N PRO A 111 -16.74 -15.72 -22.45
CA PRO A 111 -15.80 -15.66 -23.56
C PRO A 111 -14.34 -15.81 -23.09
N SER A 112 -13.59 -16.72 -23.69
CA SER A 112 -12.21 -17.01 -23.30
C SER A 112 -11.28 -15.78 -23.35
N LYS A 113 -11.59 -14.80 -24.21
CA LYS A 113 -10.85 -13.53 -24.28
C LYS A 113 -10.98 -12.71 -22.98
N PHE A 114 -12.17 -12.74 -22.36
CA PHE A 114 -12.43 -12.01 -21.10
C PHE A 114 -11.75 -12.75 -19.91
N ARG A 115 -11.91 -14.07 -19.83
CA ARG A 115 -11.30 -14.89 -18.78
C ARG A 115 -9.78 -14.74 -18.70
N LYS A 116 -9.10 -14.66 -19.86
CA LYS A 116 -7.63 -14.49 -19.94
C LYS A 116 -7.07 -13.23 -19.30
N TYR A 117 -7.89 -12.22 -19.00
CA TYR A 117 -7.44 -11.04 -18.27
C TYR A 117 -7.29 -11.32 -16.76
N PHE A 118 -7.98 -12.32 -16.23
CA PHE A 118 -8.02 -12.64 -14.82
C PHE A 118 -7.37 -14.00 -14.50
N GLU A 119 -7.40 -14.93 -15.42
CA GLU A 119 -6.95 -16.31 -15.22
C GLU A 119 -5.96 -16.73 -16.30
N ASN A 120 -4.94 -17.47 -15.88
CA ASN A 120 -3.99 -18.12 -16.79
C ASN A 120 -3.93 -19.61 -16.48
N ASP A 121 -4.62 -20.39 -17.32
CA ASP A 121 -4.73 -21.84 -17.19
C ASP A 121 -3.36 -22.57 -17.28
N SER A 122 -2.36 -21.95 -17.95
CA SER A 122 -1.03 -22.60 -18.12
C SER A 122 -0.15 -22.50 -16.87
N THR A 123 -0.40 -21.53 -16.00
CA THR A 123 0.35 -21.27 -14.78
C THR A 123 -0.50 -21.42 -13.51
N ASP A 124 -1.77 -21.79 -13.67
CA ASP A 124 -2.77 -21.86 -12.59
C ASP A 124 -2.76 -20.60 -11.73
N THR A 125 -2.83 -19.44 -12.40
CA THR A 125 -2.80 -18.14 -11.73
C THR A 125 -4.09 -17.37 -11.94
N THR A 126 -4.55 -16.73 -10.87
CA THR A 126 -5.71 -15.83 -10.86
C THR A 126 -5.26 -14.42 -10.44
N LEU A 127 -5.74 -13.41 -11.17
CA LEU A 127 -5.49 -12.00 -10.91
C LEU A 127 -6.75 -11.32 -10.39
N PHE A 128 -6.62 -10.50 -9.35
CA PHE A 128 -7.63 -9.53 -8.97
C PHE A 128 -7.01 -8.18 -8.62
N ALA A 129 -7.78 -7.11 -8.79
CA ALA A 129 -7.35 -5.75 -8.50
C ALA A 129 -8.07 -5.21 -7.28
N ILE A 130 -7.35 -4.53 -6.42
CA ILE A 130 -7.85 -3.87 -5.21
C ILE A 130 -7.74 -2.36 -5.41
N PHE A 131 -8.82 -1.63 -5.17
CA PHE A 131 -8.83 -0.18 -5.11
C PHE A 131 -8.98 0.28 -3.67
N PHE A 132 -8.20 1.28 -3.28
CA PHE A 132 -8.22 1.89 -1.96
C PHE A 132 -8.90 3.27 -2.03
N ASP A 133 -9.47 3.70 -0.92
CA ASP A 133 -10.16 4.99 -0.81
C ASP A 133 -9.21 6.19 -0.61
N ASN A 134 -7.93 5.92 -0.42
CA ASN A 134 -6.89 6.92 -0.20
C ASN A 134 -5.74 6.82 -1.21
N THR A 135 -4.84 7.80 -1.21
CA THR A 135 -3.67 7.85 -2.09
C THR A 135 -2.64 6.78 -1.74
N THR A 136 -1.72 6.51 -2.67
CA THR A 136 -0.69 5.46 -2.55
C THR A 136 0.20 5.61 -1.31
N SER A 137 0.48 6.84 -0.89
CA SER A 137 1.36 7.13 0.25
C SER A 137 0.62 7.42 1.54
N SER A 138 -0.70 7.27 1.55
CA SER A 138 -1.52 7.41 2.76
C SER A 138 -1.20 6.29 3.76
N ASP A 139 -1.19 6.64 5.05
CA ASP A 139 -1.04 5.67 6.14
C ASP A 139 -2.14 4.62 6.12
N ASP A 140 -3.35 5.03 5.78
CA ASP A 140 -4.52 4.15 5.71
C ASP A 140 -4.31 3.08 4.63
N THR A 141 -3.86 3.50 3.43
CA THR A 141 -3.51 2.58 2.34
C THR A 141 -2.37 1.63 2.74
N MET A 142 -1.31 2.14 3.39
CA MET A 142 -0.18 1.32 3.82
C MET A 142 -0.56 0.33 4.92
N ASN A 143 -1.44 0.72 5.84
CA ASN A 143 -2.00 -0.17 6.86
C ASN A 143 -2.88 -1.26 6.24
N ALA A 144 -3.75 -0.89 5.30
CA ALA A 144 -4.58 -1.84 4.56
C ALA A 144 -3.72 -2.87 3.80
N ILE A 145 -2.68 -2.43 3.09
CA ILE A 145 -1.74 -3.33 2.40
C ILE A 145 -1.04 -4.28 3.39
N THR A 146 -0.65 -3.76 4.56
CA THR A 146 0.01 -4.57 5.59
C THR A 146 -0.95 -5.64 6.15
N GLN A 147 -2.21 -5.29 6.33
CA GLN A 147 -3.25 -6.21 6.77
C GLN A 147 -3.54 -7.27 5.71
N ILE A 148 -3.67 -6.87 4.43
CA ILE A 148 -3.87 -7.78 3.30
C ILE A 148 -2.71 -8.77 3.20
N ARG A 149 -1.47 -8.33 3.35
CA ARG A 149 -0.29 -9.23 3.36
C ARG A 149 -0.37 -10.28 4.45
N LYS A 150 -0.80 -9.92 5.66
CA LYS A 150 -0.97 -10.89 6.76
C LYS A 150 -2.06 -11.92 6.45
N GLU A 151 -3.14 -11.52 5.79
CA GLU A 151 -4.22 -12.43 5.38
C GLU A 151 -3.76 -13.39 4.27
N THR A 152 -2.81 -12.97 3.43
CA THR A 152 -2.26 -13.78 2.33
C THR A 152 -1.12 -14.69 2.77
N GLU A 153 -0.26 -14.28 3.70
CA GLU A 153 0.88 -15.09 4.20
C GLU A 153 0.46 -16.41 4.87
N GLY A 154 -0.77 -16.52 5.36
CA GLY A 154 -1.29 -17.75 5.99
C GLY A 154 -1.89 -18.76 5.01
N GLN A 155 -1.84 -18.49 3.69
CA GLN A 155 -2.49 -19.32 2.66
C GLN A 155 -1.51 -19.86 1.60
N ALA A 156 -0.22 -19.60 1.76
CA ALA A 156 0.87 -20.13 0.92
C ALA A 156 1.37 -21.49 1.42
#